data_e59780b2bf5757cf9f2b4e10fabdd66e
#
_entry.id   e59780b2bf5757cf9f2b4e10fabdd66e
#
_cell.length_a   1.000
_cell.length_b   1.000
_cell.length_c   1.000
_cell.angle_alpha   90.00
_cell.angle_beta   90.00
_cell.angle_gamma   90.00
#
_symmetry.space_group_name_H-M   'P 1'
#
loop_
_entity.id
_entity.type
_entity.pdbx_description
1 polymer ?
#
loop_
_entity_poly.entity_id
_entity_poly.type
_entity_poly.pdbx_seq_one_letter_code
_entity_poly.pdbx_strand_id
1 'polypeptide(L)'
;TNALGNNVKWFVVTMLVQNTLGILFGYVLSRGIAGHGAYRRIFFIPVLFSIIAVGFLWGLYLKPKGMVNSLLSLMGRQDLTRAWLGDGSIATYTIIAVNIWRWVGFPTLVFMSAIDNVPAECTEAAYLDGVNEWQMFYKIVLPLIVPSITIISVLTIIGSLNVFEQVYTMAGLDGPPNYATDTIGTLFYRTAFGSVDSGAPEIGIGSAIAVVIYLMTFGISLCSILFTKSKEVEL
;
A
#
# COMPACT_ATOMS: atom_id res chain seq x y z
N THR A 1 21.61 -1.83 -4.00
CA THR A 1 20.92 -1.90 -5.29
C THR A 1 19.61 -1.13 -5.22
N ASN A 2 19.18 -0.49 -6.31
CA ASN A 2 17.92 0.27 -6.40
C ASN A 2 16.72 -0.58 -5.99
N ALA A 3 16.72 -1.87 -6.32
CA ALA A 3 15.64 -2.79 -6.02
C ALA A 3 15.25 -2.82 -4.53
N LEU A 4 16.20 -3.09 -3.63
CA LEU A 4 15.93 -3.10 -2.19
C LEU A 4 15.48 -1.70 -1.70
N GLY A 5 16.16 -0.64 -2.17
CA GLY A 5 15.78 0.73 -1.82
C GLY A 5 14.35 1.09 -2.22
N ASN A 6 13.89 0.60 -3.37
CA ASN A 6 12.52 0.82 -3.82
C ASN A 6 11.49 0.00 -3.02
N ASN A 7 11.82 -1.23 -2.60
CA ASN A 7 10.95 -1.98 -1.68
C ASN A 7 10.85 -1.27 -0.30
N VAL A 8 11.95 -0.69 0.20
CA VAL A 8 11.91 0.12 1.44
C VAL A 8 11.04 1.37 1.25
N LYS A 9 11.19 2.11 0.13
CA LYS A 9 10.29 3.24 -0.20
C LYS A 9 8.84 2.79 -0.26
N TRP A 10 8.58 1.66 -0.92
CA TRP A 10 7.24 1.08 -1.00
C TRP A 10 6.66 0.81 0.38
N PHE A 11 7.41 0.11 1.22
CA PHE A 11 7.00 -0.17 2.59
C PHE A 11 6.71 1.10 3.39
N VAL A 12 7.65 2.05 3.41
CA VAL A 12 7.50 3.29 4.19
C VAL A 12 6.29 4.10 3.73
N VAL A 13 6.11 4.27 2.42
CA VAL A 13 5.00 5.07 1.89
C VAL A 13 3.65 4.36 2.10
N THR A 14 3.55 3.06 1.86
CA THR A 14 2.30 2.32 2.10
C THR A 14 1.98 2.24 3.59
N MET A 15 2.99 2.04 4.45
CA MET A 15 2.78 2.01 5.90
C MET A 15 2.27 3.34 6.43
N LEU A 16 2.91 4.45 6.03
CA LEU A 16 2.57 5.79 6.53
C LEU A 16 1.32 6.36 5.87
N VAL A 17 1.14 6.18 4.56
CA VAL A 17 0.03 6.82 3.84
C VAL A 17 -1.18 5.89 3.80
N GLN A 18 -1.05 4.67 3.26
CA GLN A 18 -2.17 3.76 3.07
C GLN A 18 -2.81 3.34 4.40
N ASN A 19 -2.00 2.91 5.38
CA ASN A 19 -2.54 2.43 6.65
C ASN A 19 -3.12 3.58 7.48
N THR A 20 -2.49 4.75 7.48
CA THR A 20 -3.05 5.94 8.15
C THR A 20 -4.37 6.37 7.53
N LEU A 21 -4.46 6.43 6.19
CA LEU A 21 -5.73 6.69 5.50
C LEU A 21 -6.76 5.61 5.81
N GLY A 22 -6.36 4.34 5.86
CA GLY A 22 -7.21 3.22 6.24
C GLY A 22 -7.83 3.38 7.63
N ILE A 23 -7.01 3.75 8.63
CA ILE A 23 -7.47 4.01 10.00
C ILE A 23 -8.42 5.21 10.04
N LEU A 24 -8.05 6.32 9.40
CA LEU A 24 -8.87 7.54 9.39
C LEU A 24 -10.21 7.31 8.70
N PHE A 25 -10.22 6.69 7.52
CA PHE A 25 -11.47 6.37 6.82
C PHE A 25 -12.29 5.34 7.58
N GLY A 26 -11.65 4.32 8.16
CA GLY A 26 -12.32 3.35 9.03
C GLY A 26 -13.03 4.02 10.20
N TYR A 27 -12.34 4.93 10.90
CA TYR A 27 -12.90 5.70 12.01
C TYR A 27 -14.07 6.58 11.59
N VAL A 28 -13.91 7.34 10.50
CA VAL A 28 -14.99 8.22 10.01
C VAL A 28 -16.22 7.41 9.59
N LEU A 29 -16.02 6.27 8.92
CA LEU A 29 -17.12 5.42 8.46
C LEU A 29 -17.83 4.68 9.61
N SER A 30 -17.13 4.32 10.68
CA SER A 30 -17.71 3.68 11.88
C SER A 30 -18.62 4.63 12.66
N ARG A 31 -18.46 5.97 12.48
CA ARG A 31 -19.33 6.97 13.11
C ARG A 31 -20.73 7.07 12.50
N GLY A 32 -21.07 6.21 11.53
CA GLY A 32 -22.41 6.16 10.97
C GLY A 32 -22.81 7.41 10.16
N ILE A 33 -21.84 8.06 9.51
CA ILE A 33 -22.12 9.22 8.63
C ILE A 33 -23.14 8.86 7.55
N ALA A 34 -23.97 9.85 7.16
CA ALA A 34 -24.97 9.64 6.12
C ALA A 34 -24.32 9.09 4.84
N GLY A 35 -24.82 7.95 4.35
CA GLY A 35 -24.27 7.27 3.17
C GLY A 35 -23.04 6.39 3.43
N HIS A 36 -22.67 6.08 4.67
CA HIS A 36 -21.51 5.23 5.01
C HIS A 36 -21.46 3.92 4.21
N GLY A 37 -22.61 3.28 3.94
CA GLY A 37 -22.68 2.07 3.13
C GLY A 37 -22.30 2.28 1.66
N ALA A 38 -22.53 3.47 1.09
CA ALA A 38 -22.08 3.81 -0.26
C ALA A 38 -20.56 4.07 -0.27
N TYR A 39 -20.04 4.84 0.67
CA TYR A 39 -18.60 5.10 0.78
C TYR A 39 -17.81 3.81 0.99
N ARG A 40 -18.29 2.90 1.85
CA ARG A 40 -17.70 1.59 2.06
C ARG A 40 -17.56 0.82 0.74
N ARG A 41 -18.59 0.82 -0.10
CA ARG A 41 -18.55 0.16 -1.42
C ARG A 41 -17.57 0.87 -2.37
N ILE A 42 -17.59 2.18 -2.44
CA ILE A 42 -16.69 2.97 -3.31
C ILE A 42 -15.23 2.73 -2.97
N PHE A 43 -14.86 2.71 -1.70
CA PHE A 43 -13.48 2.44 -1.29
C PHE A 43 -13.05 1.00 -1.54
N PHE A 44 -13.99 0.04 -1.50
CA PHE A 44 -13.66 -1.36 -1.69
C PHE A 44 -13.66 -1.80 -3.15
N ILE A 45 -14.41 -1.15 -4.04
CA ILE A 45 -14.49 -1.50 -5.47
C ILE A 45 -13.11 -1.62 -6.12
N PRO A 46 -12.14 -0.71 -5.94
CA PRO A 46 -10.82 -0.83 -6.55
C PRO A 46 -10.06 -2.10 -6.15
N VAL A 47 -10.25 -2.60 -4.93
CA VAL A 47 -9.62 -3.83 -4.42
C VAL A 47 -10.00 -5.06 -5.23
N LEU A 48 -11.23 -5.09 -5.78
CA LEU A 48 -11.78 -6.21 -6.54
C LEU A 48 -11.21 -6.34 -7.95
N PHE A 49 -10.61 -5.27 -8.48
CA PHE A 49 -10.01 -5.33 -9.81
C PHE A 49 -8.69 -6.10 -9.80
N SER A 50 -8.46 -6.87 -10.88
CA SER A 50 -7.18 -7.51 -11.11
C SER A 50 -6.03 -6.49 -11.10
N ILE A 51 -4.95 -6.82 -10.41
CA ILE A 51 -3.75 -5.98 -10.35
C ILE A 51 -3.17 -5.72 -11.75
N ILE A 52 -3.23 -6.71 -12.64
CA ILE A 52 -2.78 -6.61 -14.02
C ILE A 52 -3.64 -5.62 -14.80
N ALA A 53 -4.97 -5.73 -14.68
CA ALA A 53 -5.90 -4.81 -15.36
C ALA A 53 -5.71 -3.37 -14.87
N VAL A 54 -5.58 -3.16 -13.56
CA VAL A 54 -5.29 -1.85 -12.96
C VAL A 54 -3.96 -1.29 -13.46
N GLY A 55 -2.89 -2.12 -13.43
CA GLY A 55 -1.57 -1.71 -13.90
C GLY A 55 -1.58 -1.30 -15.37
N PHE A 56 -2.24 -2.06 -16.23
CA PHE A 56 -2.37 -1.75 -17.66
C PHE A 56 -3.16 -0.45 -17.90
N LEU A 57 -4.32 -0.29 -17.26
CA LEU A 57 -5.15 0.92 -17.44
C LEU A 57 -4.43 2.18 -16.93
N TRP A 58 -3.85 2.14 -15.74
CA TRP A 58 -3.09 3.26 -15.21
C TRP A 58 -1.82 3.54 -16.02
N GLY A 59 -1.17 2.49 -16.55
CA GLY A 59 -0.06 2.62 -17.48
C GLY A 59 -0.44 3.41 -18.74
N LEU A 60 -1.67 3.25 -19.24
CA LEU A 60 -2.20 4.05 -20.36
C LEU A 60 -2.56 5.48 -19.94
N TYR A 61 -3.21 5.66 -18.78
CA TYR A 61 -3.65 6.97 -18.28
C TYR A 61 -2.49 7.89 -17.94
N LEU A 62 -1.37 7.33 -17.47
CA LEU A 62 -0.17 8.04 -17.06
C LEU A 62 0.84 8.31 -18.19
N LYS A 63 0.54 7.91 -19.43
CA LYS A 63 1.36 8.28 -20.59
C LYS A 63 1.44 9.80 -20.77
N PRO A 64 2.49 10.35 -21.41
CA PRO A 64 2.61 11.79 -21.65
C PRO A 64 1.40 12.42 -22.35
N LYS A 65 0.76 11.69 -23.27
CA LYS A 65 -0.51 12.07 -23.93
C LYS A 65 -1.72 11.31 -23.35
N GLY A 66 -1.61 10.81 -22.12
CA GLY A 66 -2.66 10.05 -21.47
C GLY A 66 -3.70 10.94 -20.80
N MET A 67 -4.74 10.30 -20.27
CA MET A 67 -5.91 10.96 -19.67
C MET A 67 -5.53 11.93 -18.54
N VAL A 68 -4.57 11.57 -17.67
CA VAL A 68 -4.17 12.41 -16.53
C VAL A 68 -3.62 13.75 -17.01
N ASN A 69 -2.65 13.74 -17.93
CA ASN A 69 -2.08 14.96 -18.48
C ASN A 69 -3.09 15.76 -19.32
N SER A 70 -3.99 15.08 -20.03
CA SER A 70 -5.06 15.75 -20.79
C SER A 70 -6.03 16.48 -19.85
N LEU A 71 -6.44 15.87 -18.74
CA LEU A 71 -7.28 16.52 -17.73
C LEU A 71 -6.57 17.72 -17.08
N LEU A 72 -5.30 17.58 -16.71
CA LEU A 72 -4.50 18.69 -16.16
C LEU A 72 -4.43 19.87 -17.14
N SER A 73 -4.24 19.58 -18.42
CA SER A 73 -4.20 20.61 -19.47
C SER A 73 -5.56 21.29 -19.65
N LEU A 74 -6.66 20.55 -19.62
CA LEU A 74 -8.03 21.10 -19.66
C LEU A 74 -8.36 21.99 -18.45
N MET A 75 -7.79 21.66 -17.28
CA MET A 75 -7.92 22.47 -16.06
C MET A 75 -6.99 23.69 -16.03
N GLY A 76 -6.22 23.93 -17.10
CA GLY A 76 -5.25 25.03 -17.19
C GLY A 76 -3.95 24.78 -16.39
N ARG A 77 -3.74 23.57 -15.89
CA ARG A 77 -2.58 23.18 -15.06
C ARG A 77 -1.54 22.43 -15.89
N GLN A 78 -1.14 23.01 -17.03
CA GLN A 78 -0.10 22.43 -17.89
C GLN A 78 1.26 22.34 -17.19
N ASP A 79 1.52 23.19 -16.23
CA ASP A 79 2.69 23.19 -15.35
C ASP A 79 2.89 21.88 -14.58
N LEU A 80 1.80 21.14 -14.32
CA LEU A 80 1.81 19.87 -13.61
C LEU A 80 1.89 18.64 -14.52
N THR A 81 1.83 18.80 -15.84
CA THR A 81 1.95 17.68 -16.77
C THR A 81 3.36 17.10 -16.74
N ARG A 82 3.48 15.78 -16.64
CA ARG A 82 4.76 15.09 -16.49
C ARG A 82 4.79 13.76 -17.25
N ALA A 83 5.98 13.24 -17.46
CA ALA A 83 6.20 11.85 -17.86
C ALA A 83 6.18 10.96 -16.59
N TRP A 84 5.00 10.70 -16.05
CA TRP A 84 4.79 10.07 -14.74
C TRP A 84 5.57 8.77 -14.52
N LEU A 85 5.71 7.94 -15.55
CA LEU A 85 6.46 6.70 -15.54
C LEU A 85 7.82 6.82 -16.27
N GLY A 86 8.06 7.95 -16.94
CA GLY A 86 9.30 8.21 -17.70
C GLY A 86 10.34 9.01 -16.90
N ASP A 87 9.96 9.59 -15.77
CA ASP A 87 10.87 10.33 -14.87
C ASP A 87 11.22 9.45 -13.68
N GLY A 88 12.49 9.02 -13.59
CA GLY A 88 12.98 8.12 -12.56
C GLY A 88 12.84 8.66 -11.13
N SER A 89 12.72 9.97 -10.96
CA SER A 89 12.57 10.59 -9.64
C SER A 89 11.16 10.38 -9.05
N ILE A 90 10.14 10.25 -9.90
CA ILE A 90 8.72 10.14 -9.49
C ILE A 90 8.07 8.82 -9.88
N ALA A 91 8.64 8.07 -10.84
CA ALA A 91 8.01 6.87 -11.39
C ALA A 91 7.63 5.84 -10.30
N THR A 92 8.53 5.54 -9.38
CA THR A 92 8.27 4.61 -8.27
C THR A 92 7.14 5.11 -7.37
N TYR A 93 7.12 6.39 -7.01
CA TYR A 93 6.05 6.98 -6.19
C TYR A 93 4.72 7.02 -6.92
N THR A 94 4.73 7.22 -8.23
CA THR A 94 3.53 7.15 -9.08
C THR A 94 2.90 5.75 -9.04
N ILE A 95 3.72 4.70 -9.14
CA ILE A 95 3.23 3.31 -9.05
C ILE A 95 2.71 3.02 -7.65
N ILE A 96 3.40 3.47 -6.60
CA ILE A 96 2.94 3.34 -5.20
C ILE A 96 1.60 4.06 -4.99
N ALA A 97 1.39 5.24 -5.56
CA ALA A 97 0.13 5.96 -5.45
C ALA A 97 -1.04 5.19 -6.09
N VAL A 98 -0.83 4.57 -7.24
CA VAL A 98 -1.83 3.68 -7.87
C VAL A 98 -2.11 2.46 -6.99
N ASN A 99 -1.09 1.87 -6.37
CA ASN A 99 -1.26 0.76 -5.43
C ASN A 99 -2.08 1.20 -4.20
N ILE A 100 -1.78 2.35 -3.61
CA ILE A 100 -2.53 2.89 -2.47
C ILE A 100 -3.99 3.11 -2.85
N TRP A 101 -4.27 3.75 -3.99
CA TRP A 101 -5.63 3.93 -4.48
C TRP A 101 -6.37 2.61 -4.62
N ARG A 102 -5.73 1.59 -5.17
CA ARG A 102 -6.33 0.27 -5.33
C ARG A 102 -6.58 -0.42 -3.99
N TRP A 103 -5.63 -0.34 -3.06
CA TRP A 103 -5.58 -1.21 -1.89
C TRP A 103 -6.07 -0.59 -0.59
N VAL A 104 -6.21 0.76 -0.50
CA VAL A 104 -6.60 1.47 0.74
C VAL A 104 -7.95 1.01 1.31
N GLY A 105 -8.86 0.56 0.46
CA GLY A 105 -10.17 0.07 0.88
C GLY A 105 -10.12 -1.16 1.79
N PHE A 106 -9.12 -2.04 1.62
CA PHE A 106 -8.99 -3.24 2.44
C PHE A 106 -8.65 -2.90 3.91
N PRO A 107 -7.56 -2.17 4.25
CA PRO A 107 -7.32 -1.74 5.62
C PRO A 107 -8.45 -0.87 6.18
N THR A 108 -9.10 -0.04 5.36
CA THR A 108 -10.27 0.75 5.81
C THR A 108 -11.37 -0.14 6.37
N LEU A 109 -11.71 -1.24 5.68
CA LEU A 109 -12.76 -2.15 6.15
C LEU A 109 -12.34 -2.94 7.39
N VAL A 110 -11.08 -3.37 7.46
CA VAL A 110 -10.55 -4.09 8.63
C VAL A 110 -10.56 -3.19 9.85
N PHE A 111 -10.08 -1.96 9.73
CA PHE A 111 -10.08 -1.01 10.85
C PHE A 111 -11.50 -0.57 11.23
N MET A 112 -12.39 -0.33 10.27
CA MET A 112 -13.79 -0.07 10.55
C MET A 112 -14.41 -1.20 11.38
N SER A 113 -14.22 -2.45 10.96
CA SER A 113 -14.73 -3.61 11.70
C SER A 113 -14.12 -3.73 13.11
N ALA A 114 -12.83 -3.44 13.26
CA ALA A 114 -12.18 -3.43 14.56
C ALA A 114 -12.74 -2.34 15.48
N ILE A 115 -13.02 -1.15 14.94
CA ILE A 115 -13.61 -0.03 15.67
C ILE A 115 -15.05 -0.33 16.07
N ASP A 116 -15.83 -0.93 15.18
CA ASP A 116 -17.23 -1.33 15.45
C ASP A 116 -17.33 -2.40 16.54
N ASN A 117 -16.25 -3.17 16.78
CA ASN A 117 -16.17 -4.17 17.85
C ASN A 117 -15.65 -3.61 19.20
N VAL A 118 -15.28 -2.33 19.28
CA VAL A 118 -14.93 -1.70 20.57
C VAL A 118 -16.15 -1.70 21.49
N PRO A 119 -16.04 -2.18 22.74
CA PRO A 119 -17.18 -2.23 23.67
C PRO A 119 -17.83 -0.86 23.84
N ALA A 120 -19.17 -0.81 23.71
CA ALA A 120 -19.92 0.44 23.85
C ALA A 120 -19.71 1.08 25.23
N GLU A 121 -19.55 0.27 26.25
CA GLU A 121 -19.28 0.72 27.65
C GLU A 121 -18.02 1.60 27.73
N CYS A 122 -16.96 1.27 26.98
CA CYS A 122 -15.72 2.06 26.94
C CYS A 122 -15.94 3.43 26.31
N THR A 123 -16.75 3.49 25.23
CA THR A 123 -17.04 4.74 24.52
C THR A 123 -18.05 5.60 25.30
N GLU A 124 -19.06 4.99 25.91
CA GLU A 124 -20.05 5.68 26.75
C GLU A 124 -19.43 6.28 28.02
N ALA A 125 -18.58 5.50 28.72
CA ALA A 125 -17.84 6.00 29.87
C ALA A 125 -16.96 7.22 29.52
N ALA A 126 -16.25 7.13 28.39
CA ALA A 126 -15.42 8.23 27.92
C ALA A 126 -16.22 9.49 27.59
N TYR A 127 -17.42 9.35 27.02
CA TYR A 127 -18.32 10.52 26.79
C TYR A 127 -18.82 11.12 28.10
N LEU A 128 -19.10 10.32 29.12
CA LEU A 128 -19.48 10.82 30.44
C LEU A 128 -18.34 11.59 31.12
N ASP A 129 -17.09 11.19 30.85
CA ASP A 129 -15.88 11.88 31.29
C ASP A 129 -15.57 13.16 30.49
N GLY A 130 -16.41 13.53 29.51
CA GLY A 130 -16.24 14.74 28.71
C GLY A 130 -15.15 14.66 27.65
N VAL A 131 -14.78 13.45 27.22
CA VAL A 131 -13.76 13.22 26.18
C VAL A 131 -14.28 13.71 24.83
N ASN A 132 -13.49 14.55 24.12
CA ASN A 132 -13.81 14.98 22.78
C ASN A 132 -13.45 13.91 21.73
N GLU A 133 -13.90 14.10 20.46
CA GLU A 133 -13.71 13.12 19.37
C GLU A 133 -12.23 12.77 19.12
N TRP A 134 -11.30 13.73 19.22
CA TRP A 134 -9.87 13.48 19.05
C TRP A 134 -9.32 12.66 20.21
N GLN A 135 -9.72 12.96 21.42
CA GLN A 135 -9.32 12.19 22.60
C GLN A 135 -9.93 10.79 22.56
N MET A 136 -11.19 10.66 22.12
CA MET A 136 -11.83 9.37 21.88
C MET A 136 -11.00 8.52 20.90
N PHE A 137 -10.62 9.11 19.77
CA PHE A 137 -9.82 8.40 18.77
C PHE A 137 -8.45 7.95 19.31
N TYR A 138 -7.66 8.89 19.85
CA TYR A 138 -6.28 8.60 20.25
C TYR A 138 -6.13 7.85 21.58
N LYS A 139 -7.03 8.10 22.56
CA LYS A 139 -6.88 7.55 23.92
C LYS A 139 -7.69 6.27 24.14
N ILE A 140 -8.77 6.07 23.38
CA ILE A 140 -9.68 4.93 23.58
C ILE A 140 -9.62 4.00 22.37
N VAL A 141 -10.00 4.47 21.19
CA VAL A 141 -10.17 3.62 20.01
C VAL A 141 -8.83 3.08 19.51
N LEU A 142 -7.84 3.96 19.30
CA LEU A 142 -6.56 3.57 18.69
C LEU A 142 -5.81 2.49 19.50
N PRO A 143 -5.71 2.57 20.85
CA PRO A 143 -5.11 1.50 21.64
C PRO A 143 -5.86 0.17 21.56
N LEU A 144 -7.19 0.20 21.50
CA LEU A 144 -8.02 -1.02 21.47
C LEU A 144 -7.97 -1.74 20.12
N ILE A 145 -7.67 -1.03 19.02
CA ILE A 145 -7.51 -1.66 17.69
C ILE A 145 -6.06 -2.02 17.35
N VAL A 146 -5.11 -1.91 18.29
CA VAL A 146 -3.70 -2.29 18.07
C VAL A 146 -3.54 -3.69 17.47
N PRO A 147 -4.29 -4.74 17.89
CA PRO A 147 -4.20 -6.04 17.23
C PRO A 147 -4.48 -5.99 15.72
N SER A 148 -5.49 -5.24 15.31
CA SER A 148 -5.81 -5.06 13.88
C SER A 148 -4.75 -4.25 13.15
N ILE A 149 -4.16 -3.24 13.81
CA ILE A 149 -3.03 -2.47 13.25
C ILE A 149 -1.84 -3.40 13.01
N THR A 150 -1.57 -4.31 13.94
CA THR A 150 -0.51 -5.31 13.81
C THR A 150 -0.72 -6.19 12.59
N ILE A 151 -1.91 -6.75 12.43
CA ILE A 151 -2.26 -7.63 11.30
C ILE A 151 -2.05 -6.88 9.98
N ILE A 152 -2.60 -5.69 9.84
CA ILE A 152 -2.47 -4.89 8.61
C ILE A 152 -1.02 -4.48 8.38
N SER A 153 -0.26 -4.16 9.42
CA SER A 153 1.17 -3.83 9.31
C SER A 153 1.98 -5.00 8.77
N VAL A 154 1.75 -6.22 9.28
CA VAL A 154 2.41 -7.44 8.81
C VAL A 154 2.05 -7.72 7.35
N LEU A 155 0.78 -7.59 6.97
CA LEU A 155 0.35 -7.74 5.57
C LEU A 155 0.98 -6.68 4.66
N THR A 156 1.14 -5.44 5.14
CA THR A 156 1.82 -4.36 4.42
C THR A 156 3.30 -4.67 4.22
N ILE A 157 3.99 -5.22 5.23
CA ILE A 157 5.38 -5.67 5.13
C ILE A 157 5.51 -6.75 4.05
N ILE A 158 4.70 -7.80 4.15
CA ILE A 158 4.72 -8.92 3.20
C ILE A 158 4.46 -8.41 1.78
N GLY A 159 3.42 -7.60 1.59
CA GLY A 159 3.06 -7.03 0.30
C GLY A 159 4.16 -6.15 -0.29
N SER A 160 4.81 -5.33 0.54
CA SER A 160 5.88 -4.41 0.09
C SER A 160 7.16 -5.12 -0.32
N LEU A 161 7.47 -6.26 0.28
CA LEU A 161 8.65 -7.06 -0.08
C LEU A 161 8.41 -7.94 -1.33
N ASN A 162 7.16 -8.34 -1.57
CA ASN A 162 6.76 -9.19 -2.69
C ASN A 162 6.17 -8.41 -3.88
N VAL A 163 6.43 -7.11 -3.98
CA VAL A 163 5.95 -6.29 -5.10
C VAL A 163 6.58 -6.74 -6.41
N PHE A 164 5.76 -7.20 -7.34
CA PHE A 164 6.15 -7.61 -8.69
C PHE A 164 5.13 -7.16 -9.73
N GLU A 165 3.90 -7.68 -9.68
CA GLU A 165 2.90 -7.57 -10.73
C GLU A 165 2.53 -6.12 -11.06
N GLN A 166 2.40 -5.26 -10.04
CA GLN A 166 2.07 -3.85 -10.23
C GLN A 166 3.19 -3.10 -10.96
N VAL A 167 4.44 -3.35 -10.60
CA VAL A 167 5.60 -2.72 -11.24
C VAL A 167 5.77 -3.26 -12.66
N TYR A 168 5.69 -4.60 -12.81
CA TYR A 168 5.82 -5.25 -14.11
C TYR A 168 4.79 -4.75 -15.13
N THR A 169 3.53 -4.61 -14.73
CA THR A 169 2.44 -4.19 -15.65
C THR A 169 2.48 -2.70 -15.99
N MET A 170 3.01 -1.85 -15.11
CA MET A 170 3.06 -0.40 -15.33
C MET A 170 4.37 0.08 -15.94
N ALA A 171 5.49 -0.52 -15.54
CA ALA A 171 6.82 -0.07 -15.93
C ALA A 171 7.61 -1.12 -16.73
N GLY A 172 7.22 -2.39 -16.68
CA GLY A 172 7.96 -3.47 -17.34
C GLY A 172 8.97 -4.15 -16.42
N LEU A 173 9.68 -5.15 -16.98
CA LEU A 173 10.54 -6.05 -16.24
C LEU A 173 11.87 -5.41 -15.83
N ASP A 174 12.42 -4.54 -16.66
CA ASP A 174 13.73 -3.93 -16.47
C ASP A 174 13.68 -2.62 -15.64
N GLY A 175 12.51 -2.29 -15.09
CA GLY A 175 12.31 -1.19 -14.15
C GLY A 175 12.68 0.20 -14.69
N PRO A 176 12.27 0.56 -15.92
CA PRO A 176 12.60 1.85 -16.51
C PRO A 176 12.06 3.05 -15.70
N PRO A 177 12.65 4.25 -15.89
CA PRO A 177 13.92 4.50 -16.57
C PRO A 177 15.13 4.12 -15.70
N ASN A 178 16.17 3.55 -16.31
CA ASN A 178 17.44 3.23 -15.64
C ASN A 178 17.28 2.44 -14.31
N TYR A 179 16.45 1.43 -14.28
CA TYR A 179 16.12 0.63 -13.08
C TYR A 179 15.55 1.46 -11.91
N ALA A 180 14.98 2.64 -12.18
CA ALA A 180 14.42 3.51 -11.12
C ALA A 180 13.20 2.89 -10.44
N THR A 181 12.41 2.09 -11.16
CA THR A 181 11.21 1.41 -10.62
C THR A 181 11.47 -0.06 -10.23
N ASP A 182 12.73 -0.50 -10.32
CA ASP A 182 13.09 -1.88 -10.03
C ASP A 182 12.77 -2.28 -8.58
N THR A 183 12.26 -3.48 -8.40
CA THR A 183 11.98 -4.09 -7.09
C THR A 183 12.69 -5.43 -6.98
N ILE A 184 12.77 -5.99 -5.77
CA ILE A 184 13.39 -7.32 -5.60
C ILE A 184 12.60 -8.37 -6.37
N GLY A 185 11.27 -8.22 -6.51
CA GLY A 185 10.42 -9.11 -7.32
C GLY A 185 10.74 -9.04 -8.81
N THR A 186 10.94 -7.84 -9.39
CA THR A 186 11.35 -7.69 -10.80
C THR A 186 12.79 -8.15 -11.01
N LEU A 187 13.69 -7.85 -10.08
CA LEU A 187 15.06 -8.35 -10.08
C LEU A 187 15.10 -9.89 -10.08
N PHE A 188 14.34 -10.53 -9.18
CA PHE A 188 14.21 -11.98 -9.13
C PHE A 188 13.76 -12.54 -10.48
N TYR A 189 12.66 -12.00 -11.01
CA TYR A 189 12.05 -12.54 -12.22
C TYR A 189 12.98 -12.45 -13.44
N ARG A 190 13.58 -11.25 -13.68
CA ARG A 190 14.50 -11.10 -14.82
C ARG A 190 15.78 -11.91 -14.68
N THR A 191 16.30 -12.10 -13.45
CA THR A 191 17.47 -12.94 -13.23
C THR A 191 17.16 -14.42 -13.44
N ALA A 192 16.02 -14.90 -12.92
CA ALA A 192 15.64 -16.30 -13.03
C ALA A 192 15.22 -16.70 -14.45
N PHE A 193 14.52 -15.83 -15.18
CA PHE A 193 13.91 -16.15 -16.47
C PHE A 193 14.51 -15.38 -17.66
N GLY A 194 15.41 -14.45 -17.39
CA GLY A 194 16.02 -13.58 -18.39
C GLY A 194 15.13 -12.36 -18.74
N SER A 195 15.77 -11.35 -19.32
CA SER A 195 15.09 -10.18 -19.92
C SER A 195 15.91 -9.69 -21.11
N VAL A 196 15.36 -8.69 -21.82
CA VAL A 196 16.05 -8.07 -22.96
C VAL A 196 17.39 -7.45 -22.53
N ASP A 197 17.41 -6.82 -21.35
CA ASP A 197 18.58 -6.12 -20.84
C ASP A 197 19.51 -7.01 -19.99
N SER A 198 18.97 -8.01 -19.27
CA SER A 198 19.77 -8.89 -18.40
C SER A 198 20.34 -10.12 -19.11
N GLY A 199 19.85 -10.44 -20.32
CA GLY A 199 20.36 -11.56 -21.11
C GLY A 199 19.78 -12.92 -20.72
N ALA A 200 20.64 -13.99 -20.75
CA ALA A 200 20.21 -15.35 -20.54
C ALA A 200 19.76 -15.62 -19.09
N PRO A 201 18.81 -16.57 -18.88
CA PRO A 201 18.34 -16.95 -17.55
C PRO A 201 19.48 -17.51 -16.66
N GLU A 202 19.52 -17.02 -15.42
CA GLU A 202 20.44 -17.50 -14.38
C GLU A 202 19.64 -18.09 -13.21
N ILE A 203 19.07 -19.29 -13.43
CA ILE A 203 18.15 -19.95 -12.48
C ILE A 203 18.77 -20.11 -11.08
N GLY A 204 20.08 -20.42 -11.01
CA GLY A 204 20.77 -20.57 -9.73
C GLY A 204 20.81 -19.28 -8.92
N ILE A 205 21.13 -18.14 -9.56
CA ILE A 205 21.13 -16.83 -8.90
C ILE A 205 19.70 -16.41 -8.57
N GLY A 206 18.74 -16.63 -9.49
CA GLY A 206 17.33 -16.39 -9.23
C GLY A 206 16.83 -17.14 -8.00
N SER A 207 17.16 -18.42 -7.86
CA SER A 207 16.80 -19.23 -6.69
C SER A 207 17.40 -18.68 -5.39
N ALA A 208 18.65 -18.20 -5.43
CA ALA A 208 19.29 -17.57 -4.28
C ALA A 208 18.55 -16.26 -3.87
N ILE A 209 18.16 -15.43 -4.85
CA ILE A 209 17.35 -14.21 -4.59
C ILE A 209 16.01 -14.59 -3.95
N ALA A 210 15.32 -15.63 -4.43
CA ALA A 210 14.06 -16.10 -3.85
C ALA A 210 14.22 -16.51 -2.36
N VAL A 211 15.28 -17.23 -2.02
CA VAL A 211 15.59 -17.60 -0.64
C VAL A 211 15.82 -16.35 0.22
N VAL A 212 16.57 -15.36 -0.29
CA VAL A 212 16.81 -14.11 0.43
C VAL A 212 15.48 -13.35 0.67
N ILE A 213 14.62 -13.24 -0.35
CA ILE A 213 13.28 -12.61 -0.20
C ILE A 213 12.50 -13.33 0.89
N TYR A 214 12.47 -14.66 0.86
CA TYR A 214 11.77 -15.46 1.86
C TYR A 214 12.29 -15.20 3.27
N LEU A 215 13.61 -15.26 3.48
CA LEU A 215 14.22 -15.05 4.79
C LEU A 215 14.00 -13.62 5.31
N MET A 216 14.10 -12.61 4.44
CA MET A 216 13.80 -11.23 4.79
C MET A 216 12.34 -11.04 5.18
N THR A 217 11.41 -11.54 4.37
CA THR A 217 9.97 -11.42 4.63
C THR A 217 9.60 -12.12 5.93
N PHE A 218 10.08 -13.36 6.12
CA PHE A 218 9.84 -14.15 7.33
C PHE A 218 10.42 -13.46 8.57
N GLY A 219 11.69 -13.06 8.52
CA GLY A 219 12.38 -12.44 9.65
C GLY A 219 11.73 -11.12 10.07
N ILE A 220 11.46 -10.22 9.12
CA ILE A 220 10.85 -8.92 9.40
C ILE A 220 9.41 -9.10 9.92
N SER A 221 8.62 -10.01 9.34
CA SER A 221 7.26 -10.30 9.80
C SER A 221 7.26 -10.87 11.21
N LEU A 222 8.15 -11.80 11.51
CA LEU A 222 8.29 -12.40 12.85
C LEU A 222 8.68 -11.33 13.89
N CYS A 223 9.67 -10.50 13.58
CA CYS A 223 10.08 -9.39 14.45
C CYS A 223 8.91 -8.41 14.70
N SER A 224 8.15 -8.08 13.66
CA SER A 224 6.98 -7.20 13.77
C SER A 224 5.93 -7.77 14.71
N ILE A 225 5.58 -9.05 14.56
CA ILE A 225 4.60 -9.72 15.43
C ILE A 225 5.08 -9.74 16.89
N LEU A 226 6.33 -10.14 17.13
CA LEU A 226 6.88 -10.21 18.48
C LEU A 226 6.92 -8.84 19.17
N PHE A 227 7.29 -7.79 18.41
CA PHE A 227 7.34 -6.43 18.94
C PHE A 227 5.96 -5.88 19.28
N THR A 228 4.95 -6.19 18.48
CA THR A 228 3.60 -5.63 18.68
C THR A 228 2.81 -6.42 19.71
N LYS A 229 3.00 -7.76 19.79
CA LYS A 229 2.36 -8.60 20.80
C LYS A 229 2.65 -8.13 22.25
N SER A 230 3.82 -7.53 22.48
CA SER A 230 4.18 -6.96 23.78
C SER A 230 3.40 -5.68 24.14
N LYS A 231 2.65 -5.09 23.21
CA LYS A 231 1.85 -3.86 23.37
C LYS A 231 0.33 -4.10 23.28
N GLU A 232 -0.09 -5.33 23.03
CA GLU A 232 -1.51 -5.68 23.01
C GLU A 232 -2.07 -5.62 24.43
N VAL A 233 -3.19 -4.91 24.59
CA VAL A 233 -3.97 -4.91 25.82
C VAL A 233 -4.89 -6.12 25.72
N GLU A 234 -4.70 -7.10 26.62
CA GLU A 234 -5.68 -8.18 26.79
C GLU A 234 -6.94 -7.58 27.42
N LEU A 235 -8.06 -7.68 26.73
CA LEU A 235 -9.40 -7.27 27.18
C LEU A 235 -10.07 -8.44 27.90
#